data_59fdec0e3109f430df43ff5359b87285
#
_entry.id   59fdec0e3109f430df43ff5359b87285
#
_cell.length_a   1.000
_cell.length_b   1.000
_cell.length_c   1.000
_cell.angle_alpha   90.00
_cell.angle_beta   90.00
_cell.angle_gamma   90.00
#
_symmetry.space_group_name_H-M   'P 1'
#
loop_
_entity.id
_entity.type
_entity.pdbx_description
1 polymer ?
#
loop_
_entity_poly.entity_id
_entity_poly.type
_entity_poly.pdbx_seq_one_letter_code
_entity_poly.pdbx_strand_id
1 'polypeptide(L)'
;MKGLKLYTMRTKFALITLLIMLTFSLSAQKNSVTTLNVASFNIRMDTENDKLNAWPHRKDIVNGLIRFHDFDVFGTQEGFLHQLTDIVDGGGYSYVGGGRDDGESAGEHSAIFYKNDRFLVLDNGDFWFSETPDVPGKGWDATCCNRISSWAKFKDINSGKEFFVFNVHYDHEGQEARRQSSFLLMQKIREIADGYPVVATGDFNAVPNSEPIQIIIEDGFLNDSFDVTVQPPYGPVGTFSAFNLNAKMENRIDYVWVTKDIMVNRYGVLTDVQYGHFPSDHFPVMVNISF
;
A
#
# COMPACT_ATOMS: atom_id res chain seq x y z
N MET A 1 -15.34 -4.96 71.32
CA MET A 1 -14.06 -4.72 70.63
C MET A 1 -13.66 -5.79 69.56
N LYS A 2 -14.29 -6.96 69.47
CA LYS A 2 -13.98 -8.00 68.47
C LYS A 2 -14.58 -7.73 67.06
N GLY A 3 -15.69 -6.99 66.92
CA GLY A 3 -16.34 -6.72 65.65
C GLY A 3 -15.61 -5.69 64.75
N LEU A 4 -14.92 -4.71 65.38
CA LEU A 4 -14.22 -3.64 64.61
C LEU A 4 -12.94 -4.15 63.92
N LYS A 5 -12.25 -5.16 64.45
CA LYS A 5 -11.07 -5.76 63.85
C LYS A 5 -11.38 -6.61 62.63
N LEU A 6 -12.56 -7.26 62.59
CA LEU A 6 -12.97 -8.08 61.46
C LEU A 6 -13.40 -7.23 60.25
N TYR A 7 -13.98 -6.05 60.49
CA TYR A 7 -14.41 -5.14 59.41
C TYR A 7 -13.22 -4.51 58.70
N THR A 8 -12.19 -4.09 59.45
CA THR A 8 -10.97 -3.52 58.90
C THR A 8 -10.12 -4.54 58.15
N MET A 9 -10.20 -5.81 58.47
CA MET A 9 -9.48 -6.87 57.76
C MET A 9 -10.16 -7.21 56.40
N ARG A 10 -11.50 -7.25 56.36
CA ARG A 10 -12.27 -7.50 55.15
C ARG A 10 -12.13 -6.36 54.11
N THR A 11 -12.12 -5.10 54.56
CA THR A 11 -11.93 -3.96 53.69
C THR A 11 -10.50 -3.87 53.12
N LYS A 12 -9.47 -4.24 53.88
CA LYS A 12 -8.10 -4.32 53.38
C LYS A 12 -7.92 -5.44 52.35
N PHE A 13 -8.56 -6.60 52.55
CA PHE A 13 -8.53 -7.69 51.58
C PHE A 13 -9.26 -7.31 50.27
N ALA A 14 -10.41 -6.66 50.35
CA ALA A 14 -11.15 -6.18 49.18
C ALA A 14 -10.38 -5.11 48.40
N LEU A 15 -9.68 -4.19 49.07
CA LEU A 15 -8.84 -3.18 48.41
C LEU A 15 -7.60 -3.80 47.71
N ILE A 16 -6.97 -4.80 48.34
CA ILE A 16 -5.81 -5.47 47.76
C ILE A 16 -6.24 -6.30 46.55
N THR A 17 -7.38 -6.97 46.59
CA THR A 17 -7.91 -7.74 45.44
C THR A 17 -8.30 -6.83 44.28
N LEU A 18 -8.89 -5.66 44.57
CA LEU A 18 -9.23 -4.66 43.54
C LEU A 18 -7.97 -4.03 42.91
N LEU A 19 -6.92 -3.78 43.71
CA LEU A 19 -5.65 -3.26 43.22
C LEU A 19 -4.91 -4.27 42.34
N ILE A 20 -4.97 -5.57 42.69
CA ILE A 20 -4.38 -6.64 41.88
C ILE A 20 -5.16 -6.84 40.58
N MET A 21 -6.49 -6.73 40.55
CA MET A 21 -7.27 -6.75 39.31
C MET A 21 -6.99 -5.55 38.41
N LEU A 22 -6.79 -4.35 38.98
CA LEU A 22 -6.39 -3.16 38.16
C LEU A 22 -4.98 -3.32 37.58
N THR A 23 -4.03 -3.91 38.31
CA THR A 23 -2.67 -4.14 37.79
C THR A 23 -2.63 -5.23 36.71
N PHE A 24 -3.47 -6.26 36.78
CA PHE A 24 -3.61 -7.26 35.73
C PHE A 24 -4.26 -6.67 34.45
N SER A 25 -5.15 -5.70 34.56
CA SER A 25 -5.75 -5.02 33.40
C SER A 25 -4.77 -4.07 32.69
N LEU A 26 -3.73 -3.57 33.36
CA LEU A 26 -2.68 -2.73 32.74
C LEU A 26 -1.54 -3.56 32.11
N SER A 27 -1.43 -4.85 32.43
CA SER A 27 -0.31 -5.69 31.93
C SER A 27 -0.64 -6.46 30.64
N ALA A 28 -1.83 -6.32 30.10
CA ALA A 28 -2.26 -7.06 28.91
C ALA A 28 -2.19 -6.22 27.62
N GLN A 29 -1.35 -5.20 27.55
CA GLN A 29 -0.93 -4.68 26.27
C GLN A 29 0.13 -5.65 25.70
N LYS A 30 -0.34 -6.86 25.34
CA LYS A 30 0.42 -7.77 24.50
C LYS A 30 0.84 -6.98 23.27
N ASN A 31 2.12 -6.99 22.94
CA ASN A 31 2.60 -6.65 21.62
C ASN A 31 1.87 -7.57 20.61
N SER A 32 0.67 -7.19 20.22
CA SER A 32 -0.08 -7.94 19.21
C SER A 32 0.64 -7.71 17.89
N VAL A 33 1.14 -8.78 17.32
CA VAL A 33 1.69 -8.75 15.96
C VAL A 33 0.56 -8.32 15.03
N THR A 34 0.76 -7.22 14.33
CA THR A 34 -0.15 -6.79 13.26
C THR A 34 0.17 -7.58 12.00
N THR A 35 -0.85 -8.18 11.40
CA THR A 35 -0.71 -8.87 10.11
C THR A 35 -1.63 -8.20 9.11
N LEU A 36 -1.10 -7.84 7.93
CA LEU A 36 -1.80 -7.13 6.86
C LEU A 36 -1.61 -7.82 5.52
N ASN A 37 -2.66 -7.82 4.71
CA ASN A 37 -2.58 -8.07 3.28
C ASN A 37 -2.44 -6.72 2.57
N VAL A 38 -1.26 -6.44 2.03
CA VAL A 38 -0.98 -5.21 1.30
C VAL A 38 -0.78 -5.54 -0.18
N ALA A 39 -1.28 -4.68 -1.08
CA ALA A 39 -1.09 -4.88 -2.51
C ALA A 39 -0.69 -3.62 -3.26
N SER A 40 0.00 -3.79 -4.39
CA SER A 40 0.13 -2.82 -5.46
C SER A 40 -0.68 -3.30 -6.65
N PHE A 41 -1.55 -2.47 -7.19
CA PHE A 41 -2.43 -2.84 -8.27
C PHE A 41 -2.64 -1.68 -9.26
N ASN A 42 -1.87 -1.63 -10.33
CA ASN A 42 -2.21 -0.78 -11.47
C ASN A 42 -3.51 -1.28 -12.07
N ILE A 43 -4.59 -0.49 -11.94
CA ILE A 43 -5.95 -0.88 -12.35
C ILE A 43 -6.24 -0.55 -13.81
N ARG A 44 -5.28 -0.03 -14.54
CA ARG A 44 -5.42 0.49 -15.89
C ARG A 44 -6.48 1.58 -16.02
N MET A 45 -6.12 2.70 -16.56
CA MET A 45 -7.04 3.82 -16.80
C MET A 45 -8.22 3.41 -17.68
N ASP A 46 -9.35 4.09 -17.53
CA ASP A 46 -10.51 3.91 -18.40
C ASP A 46 -10.28 4.57 -19.75
N THR A 47 -10.28 3.79 -20.80
CA THR A 47 -10.16 4.26 -22.18
C THR A 47 -10.94 3.36 -23.12
N GLU A 48 -11.67 3.96 -24.06
CA GLU A 48 -12.39 3.24 -25.11
C GLU A 48 -11.44 2.46 -26.04
N ASN A 49 -10.15 2.83 -26.10
CA ASN A 49 -9.16 2.14 -26.90
C ASN A 49 -8.94 0.69 -26.43
N ASP A 50 -9.20 0.39 -25.17
CA ASP A 50 -9.08 -0.95 -24.60
C ASP A 50 -10.29 -1.84 -24.97
N LYS A 51 -11.33 -1.31 -25.61
CA LYS A 51 -12.48 -2.07 -26.15
C LYS A 51 -13.14 -2.96 -25.09
N LEU A 52 -13.07 -4.29 -25.27
CA LEU A 52 -13.63 -5.26 -24.32
C LEU A 52 -12.87 -5.28 -22.97
N ASN A 53 -11.71 -4.66 -22.89
CA ASN A 53 -10.95 -4.47 -21.68
C ASN A 53 -11.12 -3.07 -21.08
N ALA A 54 -12.02 -2.20 -21.62
CA ALA A 54 -12.36 -0.93 -21.01
C ALA A 54 -12.97 -1.11 -19.61
N TRP A 55 -12.82 -0.12 -18.76
CA TRP A 55 -13.18 -0.19 -17.34
C TRP A 55 -14.60 -0.71 -17.06
N PRO A 56 -15.66 -0.31 -17.78
CA PRO A 56 -17.02 -0.82 -17.52
C PRO A 56 -17.14 -2.35 -17.59
N HIS A 57 -16.24 -3.02 -18.32
CA HIS A 57 -16.21 -4.49 -18.44
C HIS A 57 -15.36 -5.18 -17.39
N ARG A 58 -14.51 -4.41 -16.67
CA ARG A 58 -13.54 -4.95 -15.71
C ARG A 58 -13.84 -4.63 -14.25
N LYS A 59 -14.57 -3.55 -13.97
CA LYS A 59 -14.76 -3.04 -12.60
C LYS A 59 -15.27 -4.09 -11.61
N ASP A 60 -16.19 -4.95 -12.03
CA ASP A 60 -16.74 -6.00 -11.15
C ASP A 60 -15.70 -7.10 -10.87
N ILE A 61 -14.83 -7.40 -11.85
CA ILE A 61 -13.72 -8.34 -11.70
C ILE A 61 -12.69 -7.76 -10.72
N VAL A 62 -12.34 -6.47 -10.87
CA VAL A 62 -11.43 -5.74 -9.97
C VAL A 62 -11.97 -5.76 -8.54
N ASN A 63 -13.22 -5.35 -8.34
CA ASN A 63 -13.88 -5.35 -7.03
C ASN A 63 -13.98 -6.76 -6.44
N GLY A 64 -14.27 -7.77 -7.27
CA GLY A 64 -14.31 -9.17 -6.88
C GLY A 64 -12.95 -9.66 -6.37
N LEU A 65 -11.87 -9.35 -7.10
CA LEU A 65 -10.50 -9.70 -6.76
C LEU A 65 -10.07 -9.05 -5.42
N ILE A 66 -10.28 -7.74 -5.27
CA ILE A 66 -9.94 -6.99 -4.05
C ILE A 66 -10.62 -7.63 -2.83
N ARG A 67 -11.91 -7.94 -2.92
CA ARG A 67 -12.66 -8.57 -1.83
C ARG A 67 -12.21 -10.00 -1.54
N PHE A 68 -11.97 -10.81 -2.59
CA PHE A 68 -11.61 -12.22 -2.44
C PHE A 68 -10.25 -12.40 -1.79
N HIS A 69 -9.27 -11.59 -2.21
CA HIS A 69 -7.93 -11.61 -1.63
C HIS A 69 -7.81 -10.80 -0.34
N ASP A 70 -8.90 -10.18 0.10
CA ASP A 70 -9.04 -9.51 1.38
C ASP A 70 -7.94 -8.46 1.63
N PHE A 71 -7.72 -7.56 0.66
CA PHE A 71 -6.72 -6.50 0.78
C PHE A 71 -7.05 -5.59 1.97
N ASP A 72 -6.10 -5.38 2.86
CA ASP A 72 -6.27 -4.48 3.99
C ASP A 72 -5.94 -3.03 3.62
N VAL A 73 -4.79 -2.84 2.95
CA VAL A 73 -4.34 -1.58 2.36
C VAL A 73 -3.76 -1.87 0.99
N PHE A 74 -4.06 -1.07 -0.02
CA PHE A 74 -3.48 -1.25 -1.34
C PHE A 74 -3.33 0.06 -2.11
N GLY A 75 -2.23 0.16 -2.85
CA GLY A 75 -1.99 1.25 -3.81
C GLY A 75 -2.58 0.91 -5.17
N THR A 76 -3.25 1.89 -5.80
CA THR A 76 -3.68 1.78 -7.20
C THR A 76 -2.96 2.82 -8.05
N GLN A 77 -2.72 2.51 -9.32
CA GLN A 77 -2.16 3.40 -10.30
C GLN A 77 -3.11 3.50 -11.50
N GLU A 78 -3.00 4.57 -12.28
CA GLU A 78 -3.80 4.91 -13.48
C GLU A 78 -5.29 5.19 -13.25
N GLY A 79 -5.81 5.00 -12.04
CA GLY A 79 -7.24 5.20 -11.77
C GLY A 79 -7.67 6.64 -11.93
N PHE A 80 -8.70 6.91 -12.76
CA PHE A 80 -9.44 8.17 -12.73
C PHE A 80 -10.44 8.18 -11.57
N LEU A 81 -10.88 9.37 -11.16
CA LEU A 81 -11.79 9.57 -10.03
C LEU A 81 -13.01 8.63 -10.07
N HIS A 82 -13.65 8.45 -11.24
CA HIS A 82 -14.83 7.56 -11.34
C HIS A 82 -14.48 6.09 -11.11
N GLN A 83 -13.27 5.62 -11.50
CA GLN A 83 -12.80 4.27 -11.22
C GLN A 83 -12.56 4.06 -9.73
N LEU A 84 -11.97 5.07 -9.05
CA LEU A 84 -11.79 5.04 -7.60
C LEU A 84 -13.13 5.02 -6.87
N THR A 85 -14.11 5.79 -7.35
CA THR A 85 -15.48 5.80 -6.83
C THR A 85 -16.15 4.43 -6.98
N ASP A 86 -16.03 3.78 -8.14
CA ASP A 86 -16.54 2.43 -8.37
C ASP A 86 -15.93 1.38 -7.38
N ILE A 87 -14.66 1.56 -6.97
CA ILE A 87 -14.04 0.69 -5.95
C ILE A 87 -14.61 0.98 -4.56
N VAL A 88 -14.79 2.26 -4.19
CA VAL A 88 -15.42 2.65 -2.92
C VAL A 88 -16.85 2.11 -2.85
N ASP A 89 -17.62 2.25 -3.92
CA ASP A 89 -19.01 1.76 -4.03
C ASP A 89 -19.08 0.23 -3.97
N GLY A 90 -17.99 -0.47 -4.31
CA GLY A 90 -17.81 -1.89 -4.09
C GLY A 90 -17.83 -2.30 -2.61
N GLY A 91 -17.66 -1.35 -1.71
CA GLY A 91 -17.89 -1.43 -0.26
C GLY A 91 -16.67 -1.76 0.57
N GLY A 92 -16.62 -1.21 1.78
CA GLY A 92 -15.64 -1.52 2.81
C GLY A 92 -14.34 -0.70 2.75
N TYR A 93 -14.14 0.11 1.72
CA TYR A 93 -12.91 0.88 1.50
C TYR A 93 -13.17 2.39 1.41
N SER A 94 -12.17 3.15 1.84
CA SER A 94 -11.94 4.54 1.47
C SER A 94 -10.55 4.68 0.88
N TYR A 95 -10.23 5.84 0.31
CA TYR A 95 -8.90 6.11 -0.22
C TYR A 95 -8.41 7.51 0.15
N VAL A 96 -7.09 7.72 0.02
CA VAL A 96 -6.39 9.00 0.01
C VAL A 96 -5.56 9.11 -1.25
N GLY A 97 -5.18 10.34 -1.62
CA GLY A 97 -4.38 10.65 -2.80
C GLY A 97 -5.15 11.45 -3.84
N GLY A 98 -4.58 12.57 -4.25
CA GLY A 98 -5.12 13.47 -5.25
C GLY A 98 -4.80 13.05 -6.69
N GLY A 99 -5.46 13.70 -7.66
CA GLY A 99 -5.18 13.56 -9.08
C GLY A 99 -3.85 14.22 -9.46
N ARG A 100 -3.09 13.59 -10.35
CA ARG A 100 -1.73 14.03 -10.70
C ARG A 100 -1.67 15.40 -11.37
N ASP A 101 -2.77 15.90 -11.93
CA ASP A 101 -2.78 17.13 -12.71
C ASP A 101 -3.08 18.37 -11.86
N ASP A 102 -3.78 18.24 -10.72
CA ASP A 102 -4.16 19.36 -9.86
C ASP A 102 -3.95 19.11 -8.35
N GLY A 103 -3.66 17.87 -7.97
CA GLY A 103 -3.60 17.46 -6.55
C GLY A 103 -4.96 17.24 -5.92
N GLU A 104 -6.05 17.32 -6.69
CA GLU A 104 -7.42 17.16 -6.21
C GLU A 104 -8.11 16.00 -6.96
N SER A 105 -8.68 16.24 -8.12
CA SER A 105 -9.50 15.25 -8.85
C SER A 105 -9.12 15.06 -10.31
N ALA A 106 -8.22 15.89 -10.86
CA ALA A 106 -7.88 15.83 -12.27
C ALA A 106 -6.72 14.88 -12.56
N GLY A 107 -6.89 14.12 -13.63
CA GLY A 107 -5.89 13.15 -14.09
C GLY A 107 -5.98 11.80 -13.36
N GLU A 108 -4.98 10.97 -13.60
CA GLU A 108 -4.84 9.70 -12.90
C GLU A 108 -4.39 9.89 -11.46
N HIS A 109 -4.73 8.96 -10.59
CA HIS A 109 -4.36 8.96 -9.18
C HIS A 109 -3.37 7.84 -8.88
N SER A 110 -2.46 8.09 -7.94
CA SER A 110 -1.70 7.07 -7.23
C SER A 110 -2.36 6.85 -5.86
N ALA A 111 -3.62 6.40 -5.86
CA ALA A 111 -4.44 6.34 -4.65
C ALA A 111 -4.05 5.19 -3.72
N ILE A 112 -4.22 5.40 -2.40
CA ILE A 112 -4.04 4.39 -1.37
C ILE A 112 -5.38 4.07 -0.76
N PHE A 113 -5.90 2.88 -1.04
CA PHE A 113 -7.13 2.35 -0.46
C PHE A 113 -6.85 1.62 0.86
N TYR A 114 -7.82 1.68 1.77
CA TYR A 114 -7.73 1.04 3.08
C TYR A 114 -9.11 0.63 3.60
N LYS A 115 -9.19 -0.45 4.39
CA LYS A 115 -10.41 -0.89 5.06
C LYS A 115 -10.88 0.13 6.10
N ASN A 116 -12.12 0.61 5.97
CA ASN A 116 -12.71 1.66 6.81
C ASN A 116 -12.85 1.26 8.28
N ASP A 117 -13.14 -0.01 8.53
CA ASP A 117 -13.39 -0.56 9.86
C ASP A 117 -12.10 -0.94 10.61
N ARG A 118 -10.96 -0.89 9.91
CA ARG A 118 -9.67 -1.30 10.44
C ARG A 118 -8.68 -0.16 10.64
N PHE A 119 -8.70 0.86 9.78
CA PHE A 119 -7.66 1.89 9.79
C PHE A 119 -8.21 3.29 10.01
N LEU A 120 -7.46 4.06 10.80
CA LEU A 120 -7.60 5.51 10.88
C LEU A 120 -6.45 6.15 10.09
N VAL A 121 -6.77 7.09 9.22
CA VAL A 121 -5.79 7.97 8.60
C VAL A 121 -5.44 9.06 9.61
N LEU A 122 -4.18 9.11 10.04
CA LEU A 122 -3.67 10.11 10.97
C LEU A 122 -3.12 11.33 10.25
N ASP A 123 -2.53 11.11 9.07
CA ASP A 123 -1.95 12.12 8.20
C ASP A 123 -1.87 11.60 6.77
N ASN A 124 -1.87 12.47 5.76
CA ASN A 124 -1.70 12.11 4.37
C ASN A 124 -1.27 13.31 3.54
N GLY A 125 -0.78 13.04 2.32
CA GLY A 125 -0.42 14.07 1.36
C GLY A 125 0.10 13.47 0.07
N ASP A 126 0.47 14.38 -0.82
CA ASP A 126 0.97 14.06 -2.15
C ASP A 126 2.26 14.84 -2.43
N PHE A 127 3.09 14.31 -3.33
CA PHE A 127 4.20 15.04 -3.94
C PHE A 127 4.42 14.58 -5.38
N TRP A 128 4.94 15.48 -6.20
CA TRP A 128 5.19 15.18 -7.61
C TRP A 128 6.63 14.76 -7.84
N PHE A 129 6.82 13.81 -8.75
CA PHE A 129 8.14 13.41 -9.22
C PHE A 129 8.66 14.43 -10.22
N SER A 130 9.15 15.55 -9.69
CA SER A 130 9.71 16.66 -10.45
C SER A 130 10.74 17.42 -9.60
N GLU A 131 11.40 18.38 -10.21
CA GLU A 131 12.32 19.31 -9.52
C GLU A 131 11.60 20.25 -8.53
N THR A 132 10.26 20.31 -8.62
CA THR A 132 9.37 21.08 -7.74
C THR A 132 8.30 20.18 -7.15
N PRO A 133 8.63 19.30 -6.19
CA PRO A 133 7.74 18.22 -5.74
C PRO A 133 6.47 18.68 -5.02
N ASP A 134 6.39 19.93 -4.60
CA ASP A 134 5.25 20.45 -3.86
C ASP A 134 4.13 21.04 -4.76
N VAL A 135 4.32 21.01 -6.08
CA VAL A 135 3.36 21.51 -7.06
C VAL A 135 3.26 20.59 -8.28
N PRO A 136 2.07 20.50 -8.92
CA PRO A 136 1.91 19.72 -10.14
C PRO A 136 2.91 20.11 -11.23
N GLY A 137 3.61 19.12 -11.77
CA GLY A 137 4.60 19.35 -12.83
C GLY A 137 5.20 18.05 -13.37
N LYS A 138 5.70 18.12 -14.60
CA LYS A 138 6.53 17.06 -15.18
C LYS A 138 7.94 17.21 -14.65
N GLY A 139 8.59 16.09 -14.36
CA GLY A 139 9.97 16.10 -13.89
C GLY A 139 10.96 15.68 -14.97
N TRP A 140 12.12 16.33 -14.98
CA TRP A 140 13.30 15.96 -15.77
C TRP A 140 12.99 15.77 -17.27
N ASP A 141 13.16 14.53 -17.78
CA ASP A 141 12.93 14.16 -19.18
C ASP A 141 11.53 13.55 -19.44
N ALA A 142 10.60 13.66 -18.49
CA ALA A 142 9.22 13.19 -18.69
C ALA A 142 8.50 14.02 -19.77
N THR A 143 7.98 13.35 -20.80
CA THR A 143 7.32 14.01 -21.94
C THR A 143 5.80 13.97 -21.85
N CYS A 144 5.24 12.86 -21.36
CA CYS A 144 3.80 12.63 -21.33
C CYS A 144 3.09 13.48 -20.27
N CYS A 145 3.34 13.19 -19.03
CA CYS A 145 2.39 13.47 -17.95
C CYS A 145 3.10 13.76 -16.64
N ASN A 146 2.39 14.44 -15.72
CA ASN A 146 2.83 14.56 -14.35
C ASN A 146 2.85 13.18 -13.69
N ARG A 147 3.76 12.97 -12.74
CA ARG A 147 3.84 11.77 -11.93
C ARG A 147 3.76 12.15 -10.45
N ILE A 148 2.92 11.47 -9.72
CA ILE A 148 2.59 11.78 -8.34
C ILE A 148 2.84 10.56 -7.45
N SER A 149 3.27 10.79 -6.22
CA SER A 149 3.22 9.82 -5.13
C SER A 149 2.23 10.32 -4.09
N SER A 150 1.32 9.46 -3.69
CA SER A 150 0.49 9.69 -2.51
C SER A 150 1.07 8.94 -1.31
N TRP A 151 0.89 9.48 -0.10
CA TRP A 151 1.28 8.82 1.13
C TRP A 151 0.23 9.00 2.22
N ALA A 152 0.20 8.05 3.16
CA ALA A 152 -0.63 8.16 4.35
C ALA A 152 0.05 7.54 5.56
N LYS A 153 -0.19 8.15 6.73
CA LYS A 153 0.07 7.57 8.04
C LYS A 153 -1.19 6.92 8.55
N PHE A 154 -1.13 5.61 8.74
CA PHE A 154 -2.25 4.82 9.25
C PHE A 154 -2.03 4.42 10.72
N LYS A 155 -3.16 4.26 11.42
CA LYS A 155 -3.22 3.54 12.68
C LYS A 155 -4.14 2.34 12.52
N ASP A 156 -3.64 1.14 12.75
CA ASP A 156 -4.45 -0.07 12.88
C ASP A 156 -5.24 -0.01 14.20
N ILE A 157 -6.56 0.06 14.11
CA ILE A 157 -7.47 0.17 15.27
C ILE A 157 -7.33 -1.05 16.19
N ASN A 158 -7.09 -2.24 15.61
CA ASN A 158 -7.04 -3.49 16.35
C ASN A 158 -5.78 -3.63 17.21
N SER A 159 -4.62 -3.22 16.69
CA SER A 159 -3.33 -3.34 17.37
C SER A 159 -2.84 -2.05 18.00
N GLY A 160 -3.35 -0.90 17.52
CA GLY A 160 -2.86 0.43 17.87
C GLY A 160 -1.55 0.83 17.17
N LYS A 161 -0.99 -0.02 16.32
CA LYS A 161 0.25 0.26 15.60
C LYS A 161 0.05 1.31 14.51
N GLU A 162 1.09 2.12 14.33
CA GLU A 162 1.14 3.17 13.33
C GLU A 162 2.21 2.84 12.29
N PHE A 163 1.94 3.12 11.03
CA PHE A 163 2.83 2.87 9.90
C PHE A 163 2.49 3.80 8.74
N PHE A 164 3.44 3.96 7.82
CA PHE A 164 3.24 4.74 6.60
C PHE A 164 3.09 3.84 5.38
N VAL A 165 2.25 4.29 4.45
CA VAL A 165 2.15 3.72 3.11
C VAL A 165 2.43 4.83 2.10
N PHE A 166 3.28 4.53 1.12
CA PHE A 166 3.54 5.35 -0.06
C PHE A 166 3.06 4.58 -1.29
N ASN A 167 2.47 5.27 -2.25
CA ASN A 167 2.09 4.67 -3.52
C ASN A 167 2.57 5.54 -4.68
N VAL A 168 3.22 4.92 -5.65
CA VAL A 168 3.88 5.64 -6.75
C VAL A 168 3.45 5.12 -8.11
N HIS A 169 3.54 5.99 -9.12
CA HIS A 169 3.52 5.61 -10.53
C HIS A 169 4.61 6.38 -11.25
N TYR A 170 5.72 5.71 -11.58
CA TYR A 170 6.86 6.33 -12.25
C TYR A 170 6.59 6.61 -13.73
N ASP A 171 7.42 7.46 -14.33
CA ASP A 171 7.30 7.77 -15.74
C ASP A 171 7.66 6.56 -16.63
N HIS A 172 6.86 6.32 -17.67
CA HIS A 172 7.04 5.17 -18.55
C HIS A 172 8.00 5.45 -19.72
N GLU A 173 8.32 6.72 -19.99
CA GLU A 173 9.19 7.16 -21.10
C GLU A 173 10.55 7.64 -20.60
N GLY A 174 10.57 8.64 -19.70
CA GLY A 174 11.76 9.33 -19.23
C GLY A 174 12.67 8.43 -18.38
N GLN A 175 13.89 8.18 -18.83
CA GLN A 175 14.86 7.40 -18.07
C GLN A 175 15.41 8.18 -16.88
N GLU A 176 15.74 9.46 -17.10
CA GLU A 176 16.20 10.34 -16.03
C GLU A 176 15.08 10.63 -15.04
N ALA A 177 13.83 10.77 -15.51
CA ALA A 177 12.68 10.93 -14.64
C ALA A 177 12.53 9.73 -13.68
N ARG A 178 12.62 8.47 -14.16
CA ARG A 178 12.59 7.29 -13.29
C ARG A 178 13.75 7.25 -12.29
N ARG A 179 14.96 7.55 -12.79
CA ARG A 179 16.17 7.57 -11.97
C ARG A 179 16.05 8.56 -10.81
N GLN A 180 15.69 9.79 -11.11
CA GLN A 180 15.54 10.86 -10.13
C GLN A 180 14.33 10.62 -9.19
N SER A 181 13.26 10.01 -9.71
CA SER A 181 12.11 9.63 -8.90
C SER A 181 12.50 8.69 -7.77
N SER A 182 13.45 7.77 -8.00
CA SER A 182 13.93 6.88 -6.94
C SER A 182 14.69 7.62 -5.85
N PHE A 183 15.57 8.56 -6.19
CA PHE A 183 16.24 9.40 -5.19
C PHE A 183 15.25 10.25 -4.40
N LEU A 184 14.31 10.91 -5.09
CA LEU A 184 13.29 11.74 -4.45
C LEU A 184 12.37 10.92 -3.53
N LEU A 185 11.94 9.75 -3.98
CA LEU A 185 11.12 8.84 -3.16
C LEU A 185 11.84 8.47 -1.86
N MET A 186 13.11 8.06 -1.94
CA MET A 186 13.88 7.67 -0.76
C MET A 186 14.12 8.85 0.19
N GLN A 187 14.34 10.04 -0.35
CA GLN A 187 14.42 11.27 0.45
C GLN A 187 13.08 11.56 1.16
N LYS A 188 11.98 11.60 0.42
CA LYS A 188 10.64 11.91 0.95
C LYS A 188 10.17 10.87 1.99
N ILE A 189 10.44 9.58 1.78
CA ILE A 189 10.13 8.54 2.76
C ILE A 189 10.85 8.83 4.10
N ARG A 190 12.13 9.17 4.08
CA ARG A 190 12.85 9.49 5.32
C ARG A 190 12.35 10.75 6.01
N GLU A 191 12.05 11.79 5.24
CA GLU A 191 11.55 13.06 5.74
C GLU A 191 10.17 12.90 6.40
N ILE A 192 9.27 12.13 5.75
CA ILE A 192 7.85 12.04 6.15
C ILE A 192 7.65 10.95 7.21
N ALA A 193 8.26 9.77 7.03
CA ALA A 193 7.99 8.64 7.91
C ALA A 193 8.72 8.69 9.26
N ASP A 194 9.81 9.46 9.38
CA ASP A 194 10.53 9.74 10.64
C ASP A 194 10.75 8.49 11.54
N GLY A 195 11.19 7.39 10.93
CA GLY A 195 11.51 6.14 11.64
C GLY A 195 10.33 5.20 11.92
N TYR A 196 9.13 5.52 11.49
CA TYR A 196 8.01 4.57 11.52
C TYR A 196 8.17 3.47 10.45
N PRO A 197 7.51 2.30 10.65
CA PRO A 197 7.42 1.27 9.61
C PRO A 197 6.83 1.82 8.32
N VAL A 198 7.43 1.47 7.17
CA VAL A 198 7.00 1.93 5.85
C VAL A 198 6.73 0.76 4.93
N VAL A 199 5.62 0.85 4.20
CA VAL A 199 5.35 0.08 3.00
C VAL A 199 5.27 1.03 1.82
N ALA A 200 6.00 0.75 0.73
CA ALA A 200 5.89 1.51 -0.51
C ALA A 200 5.41 0.58 -1.64
N THR A 201 4.31 0.94 -2.27
CA THR A 201 3.68 0.21 -3.39
C THR A 201 3.80 1.03 -4.66
N GLY A 202 3.74 0.39 -5.81
CA GLY A 202 3.64 1.15 -7.06
C GLY A 202 3.99 0.38 -8.31
N ASP A 203 3.64 1.02 -9.43
CA ASP A 203 4.19 0.75 -10.75
C ASP A 203 5.42 1.66 -10.95
N PHE A 204 6.59 1.07 -10.92
CA PHE A 204 7.86 1.77 -11.07
C PHE A 204 8.29 1.90 -12.54
N ASN A 205 7.55 1.29 -13.47
CA ASN A 205 7.91 1.26 -14.90
C ASN A 205 9.37 0.87 -15.15
N ALA A 206 9.93 0.03 -14.30
CA ALA A 206 11.35 -0.30 -14.23
C ALA A 206 11.54 -1.75 -13.76
N VAL A 207 12.36 -2.52 -14.46
CA VAL A 207 12.68 -3.92 -14.10
C VAL A 207 13.76 -3.99 -13.02
N PRO A 208 13.88 -5.11 -12.26
CA PRO A 208 14.77 -5.21 -11.09
C PRO A 208 16.23 -4.79 -11.33
N ASN A 209 16.77 -5.10 -12.51
CA ASN A 209 18.19 -4.80 -12.82
C ASN A 209 18.39 -3.40 -13.42
N SER A 210 17.35 -2.57 -13.50
CA SER A 210 17.46 -1.20 -14.00
C SER A 210 17.92 -0.23 -12.93
N GLU A 211 18.58 0.85 -13.34
CA GLU A 211 19.15 1.84 -12.42
C GLU A 211 18.15 2.40 -11.41
N PRO A 212 16.90 2.76 -11.75
CA PRO A 212 15.94 3.25 -10.76
C PRO A 212 15.70 2.28 -9.60
N ILE A 213 15.63 0.99 -9.90
CA ILE A 213 15.40 -0.04 -8.88
C ILE A 213 16.67 -0.30 -8.06
N GLN A 214 17.85 -0.31 -8.72
CA GLN A 214 19.13 -0.47 -8.02
C GLN A 214 19.41 0.66 -7.03
N ILE A 215 19.01 1.90 -7.34
CA ILE A 215 19.11 3.03 -6.40
C ILE A 215 18.37 2.72 -5.09
N ILE A 216 17.14 2.17 -5.14
CA ILE A 216 16.37 1.84 -3.95
C ILE A 216 17.03 0.68 -3.17
N ILE A 217 17.53 -0.33 -3.88
CA ILE A 217 18.20 -1.49 -3.28
C ILE A 217 19.51 -1.07 -2.59
N GLU A 218 20.36 -0.28 -3.27
CA GLU A 218 21.64 0.17 -2.76
C GLU A 218 21.52 1.16 -1.60
N ASP A 219 20.45 1.95 -1.56
CA ASP A 219 20.10 2.81 -0.44
C ASP A 219 19.89 2.00 0.85
N GLY A 220 19.33 0.80 0.77
CA GLY A 220 19.23 -0.19 1.84
C GLY A 220 18.27 0.15 2.97
N PHE A 221 17.45 1.20 2.85
CA PHE A 221 16.40 1.53 3.81
C PHE A 221 15.16 0.64 3.62
N LEU A 222 14.80 0.36 2.37
CA LEU A 222 13.71 -0.53 2.00
C LEU A 222 14.26 -1.86 1.46
N ASN A 223 13.53 -2.93 1.71
CA ASN A 223 13.74 -4.25 1.13
C ASN A 223 12.66 -4.53 0.09
N ASP A 224 13.05 -5.14 -1.04
CA ASP A 224 12.09 -5.70 -1.99
C ASP A 224 11.40 -6.91 -1.36
N SER A 225 10.08 -6.85 -1.25
CA SER A 225 9.29 -7.93 -0.64
C SER A 225 9.41 -9.28 -1.38
N PHE A 226 9.75 -9.25 -2.68
CA PHE A 226 10.05 -10.45 -3.46
C PHE A 226 11.28 -11.19 -2.93
N ASP A 227 12.32 -10.44 -2.55
CA ASP A 227 13.61 -11.02 -2.13
C ASP A 227 13.62 -11.45 -0.64
N VAL A 228 12.80 -10.79 0.20
CA VAL A 228 12.79 -11.02 1.66
C VAL A 228 11.61 -11.85 2.16
N THR A 229 10.76 -12.35 1.27
CA THR A 229 9.61 -13.18 1.67
C THR A 229 10.03 -14.49 2.32
N VAL A 230 9.37 -14.85 3.43
CA VAL A 230 9.64 -16.09 4.17
C VAL A 230 9.25 -17.34 3.36
N GLN A 231 8.10 -17.29 2.69
CA GLN A 231 7.65 -18.37 1.81
C GLN A 231 8.07 -18.08 0.37
N PRO A 232 8.38 -19.10 -0.44
CA PRO A 232 8.69 -18.89 -1.84
C PRO A 232 7.60 -18.06 -2.55
N PRO A 233 7.98 -17.09 -3.41
CA PRO A 233 7.03 -16.30 -4.17
C PRO A 233 6.04 -17.16 -4.96
N TYR A 234 4.79 -16.71 -5.00
CA TYR A 234 3.73 -17.35 -5.78
C TYR A 234 3.45 -16.57 -7.07
N GLY A 235 3.11 -17.28 -8.14
CA GLY A 235 2.76 -16.71 -9.45
C GLY A 235 3.98 -16.46 -10.35
N PRO A 236 3.80 -15.75 -11.47
CA PRO A 236 4.89 -15.40 -12.37
C PRO A 236 5.82 -14.34 -11.76
N VAL A 237 7.00 -14.16 -12.36
CA VAL A 237 7.91 -13.06 -11.99
C VAL A 237 7.38 -11.73 -12.51
N GLY A 238 6.89 -11.71 -13.75
CA GLY A 238 6.39 -10.48 -14.36
C GLY A 238 5.02 -10.07 -13.86
N THR A 239 4.75 -8.77 -13.90
CA THR A 239 3.49 -8.19 -13.43
C THR A 239 2.64 -7.57 -14.52
N PHE A 240 3.20 -7.37 -15.72
CA PHE A 240 2.53 -6.72 -16.86
C PHE A 240 2.19 -7.73 -17.96
N SER A 241 0.90 -7.86 -18.29
CA SER A 241 0.37 -8.77 -19.30
C SER A 241 -0.06 -8.10 -20.60
N ALA A 242 -0.33 -6.79 -20.59
CA ALA A 242 -0.96 -6.04 -21.69
C ALA A 242 -2.27 -6.70 -22.19
N PHE A 243 -3.07 -7.27 -21.26
CA PHE A 243 -4.29 -8.04 -21.56
C PHE A 243 -4.03 -9.26 -22.45
N ASN A 244 -2.80 -9.77 -22.52
CA ASN A 244 -2.43 -10.89 -23.38
C ASN A 244 -2.27 -12.18 -22.57
N LEU A 245 -3.14 -13.17 -22.80
CA LEU A 245 -3.07 -14.49 -22.17
C LEU A 245 -1.76 -15.26 -22.45
N ASN A 246 -1.05 -14.90 -23.53
CA ASN A 246 0.21 -15.51 -23.94
C ASN A 246 1.42 -14.63 -23.58
N ALA A 247 1.26 -13.62 -22.72
CA ALA A 247 2.37 -12.82 -22.26
C ALA A 247 3.41 -13.70 -21.54
N LYS A 248 4.70 -13.44 -21.79
CA LYS A 248 5.79 -14.23 -21.18
C LYS A 248 5.93 -14.00 -19.68
N MET A 249 5.36 -12.90 -19.16
CA MET A 249 5.38 -12.56 -17.73
C MET A 249 6.79 -12.52 -17.12
N GLU A 250 7.75 -11.91 -17.85
CA GLU A 250 9.15 -11.81 -17.44
C GLU A 250 9.47 -10.44 -16.79
N ASN A 251 8.70 -9.40 -17.12
CA ASN A 251 8.94 -8.04 -16.67
C ASN A 251 8.17 -7.75 -15.39
N ARG A 252 8.87 -7.69 -14.26
CA ARG A 252 8.34 -7.20 -13.00
C ARG A 252 8.58 -5.70 -12.94
N ILE A 253 7.51 -4.92 -12.95
CA ILE A 253 7.53 -3.45 -12.91
C ILE A 253 6.69 -2.89 -11.77
N ASP A 254 5.85 -3.72 -11.15
CA ASP A 254 5.10 -3.41 -9.95
C ASP A 254 5.78 -4.02 -8.72
N TYR A 255 5.84 -3.26 -7.63
CA TYR A 255 6.58 -3.62 -6.43
C TYR A 255 5.80 -3.31 -5.16
N VAL A 256 6.14 -4.06 -4.12
CA VAL A 256 5.88 -3.72 -2.72
C VAL A 256 7.22 -3.74 -1.99
N TRP A 257 7.60 -2.61 -1.43
CA TRP A 257 8.81 -2.42 -0.64
C TRP A 257 8.45 -2.29 0.83
N VAL A 258 9.30 -2.76 1.73
CA VAL A 258 9.08 -2.70 3.18
C VAL A 258 10.34 -2.29 3.92
N THR A 259 10.19 -1.60 5.05
CA THR A 259 11.30 -1.39 5.99
C THR A 259 11.71 -2.68 6.69
N LYS A 260 12.92 -2.71 7.26
CA LYS A 260 13.54 -3.92 7.86
C LYS A 260 12.79 -4.48 9.07
N ASP A 261 11.99 -3.69 9.73
CA ASP A 261 11.17 -4.07 10.87
C ASP A 261 9.83 -4.74 10.47
N ILE A 262 9.53 -4.79 9.18
CA ILE A 262 8.39 -5.50 8.61
C ILE A 262 8.83 -6.85 8.07
N MET A 263 8.22 -7.92 8.57
CA MET A 263 8.39 -9.27 8.04
C MET A 263 7.42 -9.51 6.88
N VAL A 264 7.92 -9.99 5.76
CA VAL A 264 7.10 -10.43 4.62
C VAL A 264 6.87 -11.94 4.74
N ASN A 265 5.66 -12.32 5.16
CA ASN A 265 5.30 -13.73 5.35
C ASN A 265 5.08 -14.46 4.02
N ARG A 266 4.44 -13.76 3.06
CA ARG A 266 4.13 -14.27 1.71
C ARG A 266 4.21 -13.13 0.70
N TYR A 267 4.58 -13.51 -0.51
CA TYR A 267 4.56 -12.67 -1.71
C TYR A 267 3.86 -13.42 -2.83
N GLY A 268 3.05 -12.73 -3.62
CA GLY A 268 2.44 -13.34 -4.81
C GLY A 268 2.04 -12.31 -5.86
N VAL A 269 2.17 -12.71 -7.12
CA VAL A 269 1.55 -12.03 -8.27
C VAL A 269 0.25 -12.75 -8.57
N LEU A 270 -0.87 -12.02 -8.43
CA LEU A 270 -2.22 -12.58 -8.55
C LEU A 270 -2.67 -12.59 -10.01
N THR A 271 -2.77 -13.75 -10.59
CA THR A 271 -3.10 -13.95 -12.03
C THR A 271 -4.57 -14.27 -12.26
N ASP A 272 -5.45 -13.67 -11.47
CA ASP A 272 -6.88 -13.89 -11.58
C ASP A 272 -7.41 -13.41 -12.93
N VAL A 273 -8.09 -14.31 -13.63
CA VAL A 273 -8.76 -14.08 -14.90
C VAL A 273 -10.15 -14.67 -14.83
N GLN A 274 -11.17 -13.90 -15.15
CA GLN A 274 -12.56 -14.36 -15.11
C GLN A 274 -13.11 -14.54 -16.52
N TYR A 275 -13.40 -15.80 -16.91
CA TYR A 275 -13.91 -16.15 -18.25
C TYR A 275 -13.06 -15.59 -19.41
N GLY A 276 -11.73 -15.53 -19.24
CA GLY A 276 -10.80 -14.99 -20.23
C GLY A 276 -10.67 -13.46 -20.21
N HIS A 277 -11.34 -12.75 -19.28
CA HIS A 277 -11.21 -11.33 -19.07
C HIS A 277 -10.26 -11.02 -17.92
N PHE A 278 -9.34 -10.12 -18.15
CA PHE A 278 -8.39 -9.64 -17.15
C PHE A 278 -8.99 -8.54 -16.29
N PRO A 279 -8.67 -8.46 -14.98
CA PRO A 279 -9.02 -7.31 -14.16
C PRO A 279 -8.28 -6.04 -14.57
N SER A 280 -7.03 -6.17 -15.06
CA SER A 280 -6.18 -5.10 -15.57
C SER A 280 -5.16 -5.68 -16.56
N ASP A 281 -4.43 -4.83 -17.28
CA ASP A 281 -3.24 -5.22 -18.04
C ASP A 281 -2.02 -5.47 -17.15
N HIS A 282 -2.10 -5.10 -15.86
CA HIS A 282 -1.20 -5.51 -14.80
C HIS A 282 -1.86 -6.55 -13.89
N PHE A 283 -1.04 -7.41 -13.29
CA PHE A 283 -1.45 -8.30 -12.21
C PHE A 283 -1.06 -7.70 -10.85
N PRO A 284 -1.96 -7.73 -9.85
CA PRO A 284 -1.61 -7.23 -8.53
C PRO A 284 -0.43 -7.99 -7.91
N VAL A 285 0.49 -7.24 -7.31
CA VAL A 285 1.47 -7.79 -6.36
C VAL A 285 0.86 -7.71 -4.98
N MET A 286 0.67 -8.85 -4.33
CA MET A 286 0.16 -8.93 -2.96
C MET A 286 1.21 -9.49 -2.03
N VAL A 287 1.33 -8.89 -0.86
CA VAL A 287 2.15 -9.39 0.24
C VAL A 287 1.32 -9.55 1.51
N ASN A 288 1.59 -10.60 2.28
CA ASN A 288 1.15 -10.70 3.65
C ASN A 288 2.31 -10.32 4.55
N ILE A 289 2.18 -9.25 5.30
CA ILE A 289 3.22 -8.68 6.16
C ILE A 289 2.84 -8.77 7.63
N SER A 290 3.86 -8.73 8.50
CA SER A 290 3.65 -8.61 9.95
C SER A 290 4.74 -7.75 10.62
N PHE A 291 4.37 -6.99 11.67
CA PHE A 291 5.24 -6.12 12.44
C PHE A 291 4.68 -5.82 13.84
#